data_ae71f5f0787eb9c1e53b6176ae9e9352
#
_entry.id   ae71f5f0787eb9c1e53b6176ae9e9352
#
_cell.length_a   1.000
_cell.length_b   1.000
_cell.length_c   1.000
_cell.angle_alpha   90.00
_cell.angle_beta   90.00
_cell.angle_gamma   90.00
#
_symmetry.space_group_name_H-M   'P 1'
#
loop_
_entity.id
_entity.type
_entity.pdbx_description
1 polymer ?
#
loop_
_entity_poly.entity_id
_entity_poly.type
_entity_poly.pdbx_seq_one_letter_code
_entity_poly.pdbx_strand_id
1 'polypeptide(L)'
;MGENPRIDTYEVDMDNCPSKVLDILNKIKNEIDPTLAYRRSCAHGVCGSCAMNMGGKNGLACTTPHSEINGDIDIYPLPHLKVKKDLIGDLDGLYKQYQSIEPWLKSNSKSETKEIFQSKEDRAKLDGAYECICLLYTS
;
A
#
# COMPACT_ATOMS: atom_id res chain seq x y z
N MET A 1 20.98 16.47 6.33
CA MET A 1 21.67 15.16 6.36
C MET A 1 20.72 14.26 7.13
N GLY A 2 20.21 13.19 6.52
CA GLY A 2 19.34 12.26 7.23
C GLY A 2 20.13 11.51 8.30
N GLU A 3 19.53 11.34 9.47
CA GLU A 3 20.07 10.46 10.50
C GLU A 3 20.20 9.03 9.93
N ASN A 4 21.16 8.28 10.44
CA ASN A 4 21.31 6.87 10.07
C ASN A 4 19.99 6.13 10.34
N PRO A 5 19.60 5.16 9.49
CA PRO A 5 18.45 4.32 9.76
C PRO A 5 18.56 3.70 11.15
N ARG A 6 17.48 3.77 11.93
CA ARG A 6 17.39 3.12 13.25
C ARG A 6 16.13 2.24 13.28
N ILE A 7 16.12 1.29 14.20
CA ILE A 7 14.95 0.48 14.52
C ILE A 7 14.42 0.97 15.85
N ASP A 8 13.15 1.34 15.89
CA ASP A 8 12.45 1.67 17.12
C ASP A 8 11.62 0.45 17.56
N THR A 9 11.67 0.11 18.85
CA THR A 9 10.93 -1.00 19.43
C THR A 9 9.81 -0.47 20.30
N TYR A 10 8.61 -1.02 20.11
CA TYR A 10 7.41 -0.66 20.86
C TYR A 10 6.83 -1.88 21.55
N GLU A 11 6.53 -1.77 22.83
CA GLU A 11 5.75 -2.77 23.56
C GLU A 11 4.27 -2.40 23.45
N VAL A 12 3.46 -3.32 22.94
CA VAL A 12 2.03 -3.09 22.69
C VAL A 12 1.21 -4.14 23.43
N ASP A 13 0.32 -3.66 24.30
CA ASP A 13 -0.67 -4.52 24.93
C ASP A 13 -1.66 -5.04 23.87
N MET A 14 -1.72 -6.36 23.72
CA MET A 14 -2.54 -7.04 22.71
C MET A 14 -3.93 -7.45 23.20
N ASP A 15 -4.24 -7.34 24.50
CA ASP A 15 -5.50 -7.82 25.07
C ASP A 15 -6.74 -7.13 24.46
N ASN A 16 -6.58 -5.88 24.01
CA ASN A 16 -7.63 -5.10 23.38
C ASN A 16 -7.25 -4.64 21.95
N CYS A 17 -6.26 -5.29 21.32
CA CYS A 17 -5.85 -4.95 19.98
C CYS A 17 -6.55 -5.87 18.96
N PRO A 18 -7.20 -5.31 17.91
CA PRO A 18 -7.72 -6.11 16.82
C PRO A 18 -6.63 -6.91 16.11
N SER A 19 -7.03 -7.90 15.30
CA SER A 19 -6.17 -8.99 14.86
C SER A 19 -5.15 -8.64 13.76
N LYS A 20 -5.17 -7.43 13.19
CA LYS A 20 -4.36 -7.09 12.02
C LYS A 20 -3.13 -6.25 12.39
N VAL A 21 -2.07 -6.37 11.60
CA VAL A 21 -0.85 -5.56 11.76
C VAL A 21 -1.17 -4.05 11.68
N LEU A 22 -2.10 -3.64 10.81
CA LEU A 22 -2.52 -2.24 10.72
C LEU A 22 -3.11 -1.72 12.04
N ASP A 23 -3.80 -2.56 12.79
CA ASP A 23 -4.41 -2.17 14.07
C ASP A 23 -3.34 -1.91 15.13
N ILE A 24 -2.27 -2.73 15.13
CA ILE A 24 -1.11 -2.50 15.98
C ILE A 24 -0.45 -1.16 15.65
N LEU A 25 -0.22 -0.87 14.36
CA LEU A 25 0.33 0.42 13.93
C LEU A 25 -0.55 1.61 14.33
N ASN A 26 -1.88 1.46 14.22
CA ASN A 26 -2.83 2.47 14.67
C ASN A 26 -2.74 2.68 16.18
N LYS A 27 -2.64 1.60 16.97
CA LYS A 27 -2.51 1.66 18.43
C LYS A 27 -1.20 2.35 18.84
N ILE A 28 -0.06 1.98 18.25
CA ILE A 28 1.23 2.65 18.47
C ILE A 28 1.08 4.14 18.18
N LYS A 29 0.55 4.50 17.01
CA LYS A 29 0.42 5.91 16.62
C LYS A 29 -0.48 6.73 17.53
N ASN A 30 -1.56 6.13 18.03
CA ASN A 30 -2.55 6.86 18.83
C ASN A 30 -2.19 6.94 20.31
N GLU A 31 -1.48 5.94 20.84
CA GLU A 31 -1.28 5.79 22.28
C GLU A 31 0.19 5.93 22.71
N ILE A 32 1.16 5.64 21.84
CA ILE A 32 2.57 5.54 22.19
C ILE A 32 3.39 6.60 21.46
N ASP A 33 3.38 6.60 20.12
CA ASP A 33 4.18 7.50 19.29
C ASP A 33 3.39 8.13 18.14
N PRO A 34 2.86 9.33 18.31
CA PRO A 34 2.08 10.02 17.29
C PRO A 34 2.92 10.43 16.06
N THR A 35 4.25 10.36 16.13
CA THR A 35 5.14 10.72 15.02
C THR A 35 5.33 9.61 14.02
N LEU A 36 5.00 8.35 14.38
CA LEU A 36 5.10 7.19 13.49
C LEU A 36 4.34 7.43 12.18
N ALA A 37 5.04 7.28 11.04
CA ALA A 37 4.51 7.57 9.72
C ALA A 37 4.37 6.30 8.87
N TYR A 38 3.16 6.05 8.40
CA TYR A 38 2.82 4.98 7.45
C TYR A 38 1.63 5.39 6.60
N ARG A 39 1.45 4.70 5.46
CA ARG A 39 0.30 4.93 4.59
C ARG A 39 -0.83 3.98 4.94
N ARG A 40 -2.06 4.49 4.94
CA ARG A 40 -3.28 3.69 5.03
C ARG A 40 -4.44 4.43 4.38
N SER A 41 -5.45 3.68 3.94
CA SER A 41 -6.68 4.26 3.40
C SER A 41 -7.86 3.32 3.64
N CYS A 42 -8.12 2.32 2.77
CA CYS A 42 -9.34 1.50 2.81
C CYS A 42 -9.45 0.58 4.03
N ALA A 43 -8.35 0.12 4.61
CA ALA A 43 -8.27 -0.84 5.72
C ALA A 43 -8.91 -2.23 5.45
N HIS A 44 -9.17 -2.59 4.18
CA HIS A 44 -9.79 -3.87 3.81
C HIS A 44 -9.25 -4.49 2.51
N GLY A 45 -7.99 -4.22 2.19
CA GLY A 45 -7.26 -4.93 1.13
C GLY A 45 -7.50 -4.46 -0.30
N VAL A 46 -8.12 -3.29 -0.53
CA VAL A 46 -8.46 -2.82 -1.88
C VAL A 46 -7.45 -1.82 -2.45
N CYS A 47 -6.99 -0.85 -1.65
CA CYS A 47 -6.22 0.27 -2.20
C CYS A 47 -4.71 0.04 -2.28
N GLY A 48 -4.16 -0.99 -1.61
CA GLY A 48 -2.73 -1.31 -1.58
C GLY A 48 -1.84 -0.33 -0.79
N SER A 49 -2.37 0.78 -0.24
CA SER A 49 -1.56 1.84 0.36
C SER A 49 -0.80 1.44 1.62
N CYS A 50 -1.27 0.45 2.36
CA CYS A 50 -0.63 -0.07 3.56
C CYS A 50 0.33 -1.24 3.29
N ALA A 51 0.85 -1.34 2.07
CA ALA A 51 1.85 -2.34 1.72
C ALA A 51 3.17 -2.06 2.43
N MET A 52 3.72 -3.09 3.08
CA MET A 52 4.99 -3.04 3.81
C MET A 52 5.58 -4.44 3.96
N ASN A 53 6.81 -4.54 4.42
CA ASN A 53 7.42 -5.81 4.76
C ASN A 53 7.16 -6.13 6.23
N MET A 54 6.58 -7.31 6.49
CA MET A 54 6.20 -7.76 7.83
C MET A 54 6.75 -9.16 8.05
N GLY A 55 7.63 -9.32 9.03
CA GLY A 55 8.28 -10.61 9.31
C GLY A 55 9.03 -11.19 8.10
N GLY A 56 9.65 -10.33 7.28
CA GLY A 56 10.39 -10.72 6.07
C GLY A 56 9.53 -10.93 4.82
N LYS A 57 8.19 -10.79 4.90
CA LYS A 57 7.26 -10.95 3.76
C LYS A 57 6.59 -9.63 3.42
N ASN A 58 6.51 -9.33 2.12
CA ASN A 58 5.73 -8.18 1.66
C ASN A 58 4.23 -8.51 1.70
N GLY A 59 3.43 -7.59 2.18
CA GLY A 59 1.99 -7.78 2.30
C GLY A 59 1.25 -6.50 2.66
N LEU A 60 -0.05 -6.59 2.83
CA LEU A 60 -0.91 -5.48 3.23
C LEU A 60 -1.18 -5.56 4.74
N ALA A 61 -0.77 -4.55 5.49
CA ALA A 61 -0.95 -4.52 6.93
C ALA A 61 -2.43 -4.64 7.37
N CYS A 62 -3.37 -4.19 6.55
CA CYS A 62 -4.80 -4.26 6.84
C CYS A 62 -5.42 -5.66 6.66
N THR A 63 -4.74 -6.59 5.99
CA THR A 63 -5.22 -7.96 5.77
C THR A 63 -4.38 -9.01 6.47
N THR A 64 -3.15 -8.68 6.85
CA THR A 64 -2.23 -9.61 7.53
C THR A 64 -2.56 -9.73 9.00
N PRO A 65 -2.98 -10.91 9.49
CA PRO A 65 -3.14 -11.16 10.92
C PRO A 65 -1.77 -11.15 11.62
N HIS A 66 -1.70 -10.50 12.77
CA HIS A 66 -0.45 -10.51 13.55
C HIS A 66 -0.07 -11.94 14.03
N SER A 67 -1.05 -12.82 14.20
CA SER A 67 -0.85 -14.22 14.61
C SER A 67 -0.14 -15.09 13.57
N GLU A 68 -0.05 -14.64 12.31
CA GLU A 68 0.71 -15.32 11.26
C GLU A 68 2.22 -15.00 11.33
N ILE A 69 2.60 -14.01 12.13
CA ILE A 69 3.99 -13.61 12.34
C ILE A 69 4.47 -14.23 13.66
N ASN A 70 5.47 -15.09 13.57
CA ASN A 70 6.03 -15.75 14.76
C ASN A 70 6.99 -14.81 15.51
N GLY A 71 6.83 -14.71 16.84
CA GLY A 71 7.70 -13.91 17.69
C GLY A 71 7.44 -12.41 17.61
N ASP A 72 8.48 -11.60 17.75
CA ASP A 72 8.39 -10.16 17.60
C ASP A 72 8.05 -9.79 16.17
N ILE A 73 7.20 -8.76 16.02
CA ILE A 73 6.73 -8.35 14.69
C ILE A 73 7.67 -7.30 14.12
N ASP A 74 8.59 -7.74 13.28
CA ASP A 74 9.47 -6.85 12.53
C ASP A 74 8.71 -6.23 11.34
N ILE A 75 8.66 -4.90 11.29
CA ILE A 75 7.99 -4.16 10.22
C ILE A 75 8.97 -3.21 9.56
N TYR A 76 9.10 -3.32 8.26
CA TYR A 76 9.97 -2.48 7.42
C TYR A 76 9.17 -1.85 6.27
N PRO A 77 9.62 -0.71 5.72
CA PRO A 77 9.07 -0.21 4.48
C PRO A 77 9.27 -1.24 3.35
N LEU A 78 8.51 -1.10 2.26
CA LEU A 78 8.71 -1.95 1.09
C LEU A 78 10.17 -1.88 0.60
N PRO A 79 10.79 -3.03 0.26
CA PRO A 79 12.15 -3.06 -0.26
C PRO A 79 12.25 -2.29 -1.58
N HIS A 80 13.49 -1.92 -1.96
CA HIS A 80 13.83 -1.23 -3.21
C HIS A 80 13.27 0.20 -3.37
N LEU A 81 12.52 0.72 -2.39
CA LEU A 81 12.08 2.11 -2.34
C LEU A 81 12.98 2.92 -1.41
N LYS A 82 13.31 4.14 -1.79
CA LYS A 82 13.94 5.08 -0.86
C LYS A 82 12.99 5.41 0.26
N VAL A 83 13.44 5.33 1.50
CA VAL A 83 12.62 5.69 2.65
C VAL A 83 12.56 7.22 2.77
N LYS A 84 11.37 7.78 2.83
CA LYS A 84 11.14 9.20 3.12
C LYS A 84 11.02 9.46 4.62
N LYS A 85 10.27 8.59 5.30
CA LYS A 85 10.11 8.62 6.77
C LYS A 85 9.50 7.30 7.25
N ASP A 86 10.08 6.69 8.24
CA ASP A 86 9.61 5.45 8.89
C ASP A 86 9.21 4.38 7.86
N LEU A 87 7.93 4.04 7.76
CA LEU A 87 7.40 3.04 6.82
C LEU A 87 6.96 3.64 5.47
N ILE A 88 7.25 4.92 5.22
CA ILE A 88 6.87 5.60 3.97
C ILE A 88 8.01 5.54 2.96
N GLY A 89 7.83 4.73 1.92
CA GLY A 89 8.71 4.69 0.74
C GLY A 89 8.41 5.82 -0.26
N ASP A 90 9.41 6.16 -1.07
CA ASP A 90 9.29 7.12 -2.18
C ASP A 90 8.64 6.47 -3.40
N LEU A 91 7.56 7.03 -3.89
CA LEU A 91 6.82 6.56 -5.06
C LEU A 91 7.12 7.33 -6.35
N ASP A 92 8.08 8.25 -6.34
CA ASP A 92 8.38 9.08 -7.52
C ASP A 92 8.80 8.23 -8.73
N GLY A 93 9.53 7.14 -8.50
CA GLY A 93 9.88 6.17 -9.55
C GLY A 93 8.66 5.50 -10.19
N LEU A 94 7.72 5.07 -9.35
CA LEU A 94 6.45 4.48 -9.81
C LEU A 94 5.64 5.48 -10.65
N TYR A 95 5.51 6.72 -10.17
CA TYR A 95 4.75 7.74 -10.90
C TYR A 95 5.41 8.14 -12.22
N LYS A 96 6.75 8.13 -12.31
CA LYS A 96 7.44 8.33 -13.59
C LYS A 96 7.14 7.21 -14.59
N GLN A 97 7.15 5.95 -14.14
CA GLN A 97 6.78 4.81 -14.97
C GLN A 97 5.30 4.88 -15.40
N TYR A 98 4.41 5.17 -14.45
CA TYR A 98 2.99 5.39 -14.73
C TYR A 98 2.77 6.48 -15.79
N GLN A 99 3.46 7.59 -15.68
CA GLN A 99 3.37 8.68 -16.66
C GLN A 99 3.90 8.26 -18.04
N SER A 100 4.94 7.42 -18.10
CA SER A 100 5.55 7.01 -19.37
C SER A 100 4.64 6.14 -20.23
N ILE A 101 3.73 5.37 -19.62
CA ILE A 101 2.75 4.54 -20.35
C ILE A 101 1.45 5.29 -20.65
N GLU A 102 1.30 6.52 -20.17
CA GLU A 102 0.14 7.38 -20.41
C GLU A 102 -1.21 6.65 -20.28
N PRO A 103 -1.55 6.05 -19.12
CA PRO A 103 -2.69 5.13 -18.98
C PRO A 103 -4.06 5.79 -18.94
N TRP A 104 -4.12 7.09 -19.16
CA TRP A 104 -5.37 7.83 -19.24
C TRP A 104 -6.06 7.66 -20.58
N LEU A 105 -7.36 7.89 -20.60
CA LEU A 105 -8.16 7.79 -21.80
C LEU A 105 -7.69 8.78 -22.87
N LYS A 106 -7.36 8.27 -24.05
CA LYS A 106 -7.01 9.08 -25.24
C LYS A 106 -8.05 8.79 -26.31
N SER A 107 -8.80 9.81 -26.74
CA SER A 107 -9.75 9.69 -27.81
C SER A 107 -9.75 10.94 -28.68
N ASN A 108 -9.72 10.75 -29.99
CA ASN A 108 -9.90 11.80 -30.98
C ASN A 108 -11.36 11.88 -31.46
N SER A 109 -12.24 10.98 -31.00
CA SER A 109 -13.64 10.98 -31.35
C SER A 109 -14.39 12.04 -30.58
N LYS A 110 -15.15 12.87 -31.29
CA LYS A 110 -16.13 13.76 -30.70
C LYS A 110 -17.43 12.99 -30.60
N SER A 111 -17.93 12.81 -29.40
CA SER A 111 -19.27 12.25 -29.22
C SER A 111 -20.31 13.34 -29.48
N GLU A 112 -21.26 13.09 -30.35
CA GLU A 112 -22.44 13.93 -30.56
C GLU A 112 -23.52 13.66 -29.52
N THR A 113 -23.36 12.58 -28.74
CA THR A 113 -24.23 12.13 -27.66
C THR A 113 -23.54 12.23 -26.31
N LYS A 114 -24.24 11.92 -25.24
CA LYS A 114 -23.71 12.03 -23.87
C LYS A 114 -22.59 11.03 -23.56
N GLU A 115 -22.51 9.91 -24.28
CA GLU A 115 -21.52 8.86 -24.03
C GLU A 115 -21.06 8.16 -25.30
N ILE A 116 -19.87 7.58 -25.27
CA ILE A 116 -19.33 6.72 -26.30
C ILE A 116 -19.48 5.27 -25.81
N PHE A 117 -20.24 4.46 -26.53
CA PHE A 117 -20.46 3.06 -26.17
C PHE A 117 -19.21 2.22 -26.43
N GLN A 118 -18.86 1.39 -25.46
CA GLN A 118 -17.83 0.36 -25.59
C GLN A 118 -18.48 -0.98 -25.99
N SER A 119 -17.89 -1.69 -26.96
CA SER A 119 -18.34 -3.03 -27.32
C SER A 119 -18.08 -4.02 -26.17
N LYS A 120 -18.84 -5.12 -26.12
CA LYS A 120 -18.60 -6.19 -25.13
C LYS A 120 -17.24 -6.85 -25.34
N GLU A 121 -16.80 -6.98 -26.57
CA GLU A 121 -15.51 -7.53 -26.95
C GLU A 121 -14.36 -6.65 -26.47
N ASP A 122 -14.48 -5.33 -26.60
CA ASP A 122 -13.46 -4.39 -26.10
C ASP A 122 -13.46 -4.33 -24.58
N ARG A 123 -14.63 -4.45 -23.95
CA ARG A 123 -14.70 -4.50 -22.48
C ARG A 123 -14.01 -5.76 -21.93
N ALA A 124 -14.20 -6.91 -22.59
CA ALA A 124 -13.57 -8.17 -22.17
C ALA A 124 -12.03 -8.13 -22.21
N LYS A 125 -11.42 -7.32 -23.09
CA LYS A 125 -9.96 -7.13 -23.15
C LYS A 125 -9.39 -6.47 -21.91
N LEU A 126 -10.20 -5.80 -21.11
CA LEU A 126 -9.80 -5.10 -19.88
C LEU A 126 -9.92 -5.97 -18.63
N ASP A 127 -10.56 -7.15 -18.74
CA ASP A 127 -10.76 -8.05 -17.60
C ASP A 127 -9.40 -8.49 -17.04
N GLY A 128 -9.25 -8.40 -15.71
CA GLY A 128 -8.01 -8.62 -15.00
C GLY A 128 -7.09 -7.41 -14.92
N ALA A 129 -7.04 -6.55 -15.93
CA ALA A 129 -6.14 -5.39 -15.93
C ALA A 129 -6.56 -4.29 -14.94
N TYR A 130 -7.86 -4.00 -14.84
CA TYR A 130 -8.38 -2.98 -13.93
C TYR A 130 -8.57 -3.48 -12.48
N GLU A 131 -8.46 -4.77 -12.26
CA GLU A 131 -8.59 -5.40 -10.93
C GLU A 131 -7.28 -5.35 -10.13
N CYS A 132 -6.20 -4.90 -10.75
CA CYS A 132 -4.90 -4.78 -10.09
C CYS A 132 -4.94 -3.70 -9.00
N ILE A 133 -4.77 -4.11 -7.75
CA ILE A 133 -4.85 -3.22 -6.60
C ILE A 133 -3.54 -2.52 -6.26
N CYS A 134 -2.43 -3.14 -6.48
CA CYS A 134 -1.07 -2.57 -6.39
C CYS A 134 -0.01 -3.65 -6.58
N LEU A 135 0.92 -3.44 -7.50
CA LEU A 135 2.06 -4.34 -7.71
C LEU A 135 3.24 -4.07 -6.76
N LEU A 136 3.21 -3.00 -5.99
CA LEU A 136 4.32 -2.61 -5.12
C LEU A 136 4.66 -3.66 -4.06
N TYR A 137 3.71 -4.48 -3.63
CA TYR A 137 3.96 -5.48 -2.60
C TYR A 137 4.35 -6.85 -3.16
N THR A 138 4.29 -7.05 -4.46
CA THR A 138 4.61 -8.33 -5.13
C THR A 138 6.03 -8.38 -5.71
N SER A 139 6.74 -7.25 -5.68
CA SER A 139 8.11 -7.12 -6.23
C SER A 139 9.18 -7.45 -5.20
#